data_133018057d24c447c253fc96b7b5889e
#
_entry.id   133018057d24c447c253fc96b7b5889e
#
_cell.length_a   1.000
_cell.length_b   1.000
_cell.length_c   1.000
_cell.angle_alpha   90.00
_cell.angle_beta   90.00
_cell.angle_gamma   90.00
#
_symmetry.space_group_name_H-M   'P 1'
#
loop_
_entity.id
_entity.type
_entity.pdbx_description
1 polymer ?
#
loop_
_entity_poly.entity_id
_entity_poly.type
_entity_poly.pdbx_seq_one_letter_code
_entity_poly.pdbx_strand_id
1 'polypeptide(L)'
;MELRPLGSSGVSISRVGLGGLELGPETDEEPNIDRAVHVIEAAVATGINWLDTSENYLEARNESLIGAALNRIDADFLLATKVAPGAGVTGGGTGFQREQVHEACRDSLRRLGREQIDLYFLHWPDRTGVPLEETWGAMAELVDTGLVRAIGMSNYEIADIERCHEQRNVDVVQDGLSLIDYLDARASIARCGQLGIGVTIFEPLAGGVLTGKTQEDVLAVWSAWVEEPFYKRLLAPGKVERSFAVADAIRPIAERLDATIAQVAIAWLLHQPGVTAAIAGSRDGRHVRENAEAANVDLEAVLDELEQLIELGPAFATG
;
A
#
# COMPACT_ATOMS: atom_id res chain seq x y z
N MET A 1 -10.44 -2.73 -15.81
CA MET A 1 -9.79 -1.88 -14.76
C MET A 1 -9.09 -0.71 -15.44
N GLU A 2 -9.33 0.52 -14.99
CA GLU A 2 -8.64 1.71 -15.50
C GLU A 2 -7.16 1.68 -15.08
N LEU A 3 -6.25 2.11 -15.97
CA LEU A 3 -4.83 2.30 -15.67
C LEU A 3 -4.53 3.79 -15.49
N ARG A 4 -3.68 4.10 -14.52
CA ARG A 4 -3.20 5.47 -14.23
C ARG A 4 -1.67 5.52 -14.35
N PRO A 5 -1.12 6.59 -14.97
CA PRO A 5 0.32 6.78 -15.01
C PRO A 5 0.86 7.12 -13.61
N LEU A 6 2.07 6.63 -13.31
CA LEU A 6 2.82 6.99 -12.11
C LEU A 6 3.82 8.09 -12.44
N GLY A 7 3.47 9.30 -12.10
CA GLY A 7 4.31 10.45 -12.34
C GLY A 7 4.83 10.49 -13.78
N SER A 8 6.13 10.73 -13.95
CA SER A 8 6.82 10.78 -15.23
C SER A 8 7.56 9.47 -15.60
N SER A 9 7.38 8.41 -14.82
CA SER A 9 8.14 7.15 -14.95
C SER A 9 7.87 6.36 -16.24
N GLY A 10 6.75 6.63 -16.93
CA GLY A 10 6.27 5.82 -18.03
C GLY A 10 5.62 4.49 -17.60
N VAL A 11 5.51 4.23 -16.30
CA VAL A 11 4.78 3.09 -15.74
C VAL A 11 3.31 3.46 -15.55
N SER A 12 2.40 2.55 -15.91
CA SER A 12 0.96 2.72 -15.65
C SER A 12 0.44 1.53 -14.85
N ILE A 13 -0.26 1.81 -13.75
CA ILE A 13 -0.81 0.82 -12.83
C ILE A 13 -2.34 0.88 -12.78
N SER A 14 -2.96 -0.25 -12.45
CA SER A 14 -4.40 -0.32 -12.17
C SER A 14 -4.75 0.45 -10.89
N ARG A 15 -5.97 1.02 -10.87
CA ARG A 15 -6.48 1.78 -9.72
C ARG A 15 -6.49 0.99 -8.40
N VAL A 16 -6.59 -0.32 -8.48
CA VAL A 16 -6.42 -1.23 -7.35
C VAL A 16 -5.17 -2.08 -7.61
N GLY A 17 -4.31 -2.21 -6.60
CA GLY A 17 -3.15 -3.09 -6.59
C GLY A 17 -3.33 -4.24 -5.62
N LEU A 18 -2.63 -5.35 -5.84
CA LEU A 18 -2.62 -6.49 -4.93
C LEU A 18 -1.55 -6.31 -3.85
N GLY A 19 -1.96 -6.28 -2.57
CA GLY A 19 -1.04 -6.35 -1.43
C GLY A 19 -0.46 -7.75 -1.28
N GLY A 20 0.87 -7.84 -1.26
CA GLY A 20 1.58 -9.12 -1.20
C GLY A 20 1.79 -9.67 0.19
N LEU A 21 1.70 -8.84 1.25
CA LEU A 21 1.94 -9.29 2.62
C LEU A 21 1.03 -10.46 3.02
N GLU A 22 -0.25 -10.39 2.68
CA GLU A 22 -1.26 -11.40 2.99
C GLU A 22 -1.12 -12.70 2.18
N LEU A 23 -0.29 -12.74 1.15
CA LEU A 23 0.03 -13.98 0.44
C LEU A 23 0.88 -14.93 1.29
N GLY A 24 1.62 -14.39 2.25
CA GLY A 24 2.38 -15.16 3.22
C GLY A 24 1.51 -15.96 4.20
N PRO A 25 2.12 -16.84 5.02
CA PRO A 25 1.42 -17.56 6.07
C PRO A 25 0.92 -16.61 7.18
N GLU A 26 -0.14 -17.01 7.88
CA GLU A 26 -0.64 -16.29 9.06
C GLU A 26 0.21 -16.56 10.31
N THR A 27 0.91 -17.67 10.31
CA THR A 27 1.71 -18.20 11.41
C THR A 27 3.07 -18.63 10.86
N ASP A 28 3.88 -19.31 11.66
CA ASP A 28 5.18 -19.90 11.27
C ASP A 28 5.08 -21.08 10.27
N GLU A 29 3.92 -21.25 9.65
CA GLU A 29 3.71 -22.26 8.60
C GLU A 29 4.56 -21.95 7.35
N GLU A 30 4.83 -23.00 6.55
CA GLU A 30 5.52 -22.82 5.27
C GLU A 30 4.65 -22.04 4.27
N PRO A 31 5.27 -21.18 3.43
CA PRO A 31 4.57 -20.42 2.42
C PRO A 31 3.79 -21.32 1.45
N ASN A 32 2.52 -21.01 1.20
CA ASN A 32 1.67 -21.78 0.31
C ASN A 32 1.65 -21.17 -1.10
N ILE A 33 2.49 -21.70 -2.00
CA ILE A 33 2.62 -21.23 -3.38
C ILE A 33 1.31 -21.39 -4.16
N ASP A 34 0.57 -22.49 -3.98
CA ASP A 34 -0.69 -22.73 -4.71
C ASP A 34 -1.75 -21.69 -4.35
N ARG A 35 -1.81 -21.29 -3.08
CA ARG A 35 -2.68 -20.19 -2.65
C ARG A 35 -2.24 -18.85 -3.28
N ALA A 36 -0.94 -18.54 -3.27
CA ALA A 36 -0.43 -17.32 -3.88
C ALA A 36 -0.74 -17.27 -5.38
N VAL A 37 -0.54 -18.38 -6.12
CA VAL A 37 -0.93 -18.50 -7.52
C VAL A 37 -2.41 -18.20 -7.72
N HIS A 38 -3.29 -18.86 -6.97
CA HIS A 38 -4.75 -18.66 -7.09
C HIS A 38 -5.17 -17.20 -6.85
N VAL A 39 -4.57 -16.54 -5.85
CA VAL A 39 -4.88 -15.14 -5.53
C VAL A 39 -4.37 -14.20 -6.62
N ILE A 40 -3.15 -14.41 -7.15
CA ILE A 40 -2.60 -13.59 -8.23
C ILE A 40 -3.38 -13.81 -9.53
N GLU A 41 -3.77 -15.04 -9.88
CA GLU A 41 -4.64 -15.31 -11.03
C GLU A 41 -5.99 -14.59 -10.93
N ALA A 42 -6.56 -14.55 -9.72
CA ALA A 42 -7.79 -13.76 -9.49
C ALA A 42 -7.56 -12.26 -9.72
N ALA A 43 -6.41 -11.73 -9.32
CA ALA A 43 -6.04 -10.33 -9.58
C ALA A 43 -5.89 -10.06 -11.08
N VAL A 44 -5.16 -10.90 -11.81
CA VAL A 44 -5.00 -10.81 -13.27
C VAL A 44 -6.37 -10.82 -13.97
N ALA A 45 -7.25 -11.74 -13.57
CA ALA A 45 -8.58 -11.89 -14.16
C ALA A 45 -9.49 -10.66 -13.97
N THR A 46 -9.22 -9.80 -12.98
CA THR A 46 -9.94 -8.54 -12.74
C THR A 46 -9.30 -7.32 -13.40
N GLY A 47 -8.14 -7.51 -14.04
CA GLY A 47 -7.36 -6.44 -14.66
C GLY A 47 -6.49 -5.66 -13.67
N ILE A 48 -6.27 -6.17 -12.46
CA ILE A 48 -5.18 -5.73 -11.59
C ILE A 48 -3.87 -6.13 -12.28
N ASN A 49 -2.94 -5.19 -12.47
CA ASN A 49 -1.72 -5.41 -13.22
C ASN A 49 -0.44 -5.29 -12.40
N TRP A 50 -0.54 -5.09 -11.08
CA TRP A 50 0.61 -4.92 -10.20
C TRP A 50 0.39 -5.46 -8.80
N LEU A 51 1.52 -5.82 -8.15
CA LEU A 51 1.59 -6.37 -6.80
C LEU A 51 2.66 -5.62 -6.00
N ASP A 52 2.34 -5.32 -4.75
CA ASP A 52 3.23 -4.66 -3.79
C ASP A 52 3.75 -5.64 -2.75
N THR A 53 5.07 -5.68 -2.57
CA THR A 53 5.77 -6.46 -1.53
C THR A 53 6.90 -5.65 -0.89
N SER A 54 7.77 -6.30 -0.12
CA SER A 54 8.97 -5.70 0.48
C SER A 54 9.98 -6.76 0.90
N GLU A 55 11.29 -6.38 0.91
CA GLU A 55 12.36 -7.25 1.38
C GLU A 55 12.21 -7.67 2.85
N ASN A 56 11.57 -6.84 3.68
CA ASN A 56 11.39 -7.14 5.10
C ASN A 56 10.12 -7.95 5.42
N TYR A 57 9.25 -8.20 4.43
CA TYR A 57 8.06 -9.01 4.67
C TYR A 57 8.44 -10.48 4.88
N LEU A 58 8.10 -11.02 6.07
CA LEU A 58 8.41 -12.39 6.45
C LEU A 58 9.91 -12.73 6.31
N GLU A 59 10.79 -11.80 6.68
CA GLU A 59 12.23 -11.97 6.56
C GLU A 59 12.66 -12.33 5.11
N ALA A 60 12.16 -11.56 4.15
CA ALA A 60 12.37 -11.74 2.71
C ALA A 60 11.71 -13.00 2.07
N ARG A 61 11.07 -13.87 2.85
CA ARG A 61 10.37 -15.06 2.32
C ARG A 61 9.18 -14.70 1.44
N ASN A 62 8.57 -13.52 1.65
CA ASN A 62 7.44 -13.05 0.85
C ASN A 62 7.84 -12.80 -0.62
N GLU A 63 8.97 -12.13 -0.87
CA GLU A 63 9.46 -11.94 -2.24
C GLU A 63 9.76 -13.29 -2.94
N SER A 64 10.36 -14.24 -2.23
CA SER A 64 10.63 -15.58 -2.78
C SER A 64 9.34 -16.35 -3.11
N LEU A 65 8.32 -16.24 -2.26
CA LEU A 65 6.99 -16.81 -2.50
C LEU A 65 6.34 -16.22 -3.76
N ILE A 66 6.36 -14.89 -3.87
CA ILE A 66 5.79 -14.17 -5.00
C ILE A 66 6.54 -14.54 -6.29
N GLY A 67 7.87 -14.54 -6.29
CA GLY A 67 8.68 -14.97 -7.43
C GLY A 67 8.34 -16.38 -7.88
N ALA A 68 8.24 -17.34 -6.94
CA ALA A 68 7.85 -18.71 -7.25
C ALA A 68 6.41 -18.83 -7.79
N ALA A 69 5.47 -18.05 -7.29
CA ALA A 69 4.09 -18.03 -7.76
C ALA A 69 4.00 -17.44 -9.18
N LEU A 70 4.65 -16.30 -9.44
CA LEU A 70 4.65 -15.63 -10.74
C LEU A 70 5.32 -16.47 -11.84
N ASN A 71 6.31 -17.29 -11.51
CA ASN A 71 6.90 -18.23 -12.47
C ASN A 71 5.93 -19.33 -12.93
N ARG A 72 4.77 -19.48 -12.29
CA ARG A 72 3.72 -20.45 -12.63
C ARG A 72 2.53 -19.82 -13.36
N ILE A 73 2.55 -18.50 -13.53
CA ILE A 73 1.46 -17.71 -14.12
C ILE A 73 1.97 -17.08 -15.42
N ASP A 74 1.23 -17.26 -16.50
CA ASP A 74 1.49 -16.61 -17.78
C ASP A 74 0.80 -15.24 -17.82
N ALA A 75 1.37 -14.26 -17.13
CA ALA A 75 0.88 -12.88 -17.10
C ALA A 75 2.02 -11.88 -16.90
N ASP A 76 1.95 -10.77 -17.62
CA ASP A 76 2.82 -9.61 -17.40
C ASP A 76 2.28 -8.80 -16.21
N PHE A 77 2.91 -8.98 -15.06
CA PHE A 77 2.49 -8.40 -13.79
C PHE A 77 3.61 -7.52 -13.24
N LEU A 78 3.32 -6.24 -13.02
CA LEU A 78 4.28 -5.28 -12.48
C LEU A 78 4.55 -5.57 -11.01
N LEU A 79 5.80 -5.40 -10.60
CA LEU A 79 6.24 -5.64 -9.22
C LEU A 79 6.72 -4.36 -8.55
N ALA A 80 6.10 -4.08 -7.41
CA ALA A 80 6.56 -3.09 -6.45
C ALA A 80 7.23 -3.81 -5.27
N THR A 81 8.44 -3.39 -4.90
CA THR A 81 9.08 -3.82 -3.66
C THR A 81 9.85 -2.67 -3.01
N LYS A 82 10.41 -2.90 -1.84
CA LYS A 82 10.93 -1.83 -1.00
C LYS A 82 12.22 -2.25 -0.33
N VAL A 83 13.19 -1.34 -0.24
CA VAL A 83 14.34 -1.44 0.66
C VAL A 83 14.01 -0.80 2.00
N ALA A 84 14.41 -1.45 3.09
CA ALA A 84 14.18 -0.98 4.45
C ALA A 84 15.50 -0.62 5.15
N PRO A 85 15.53 0.39 6.05
CA PRO A 85 16.72 0.67 6.83
C PRO A 85 17.04 -0.49 7.77
N GLY A 86 18.33 -0.79 7.97
CA GLY A 86 18.82 -1.97 8.69
C GLY A 86 18.39 -2.09 10.16
N ALA A 87 17.87 -1.02 10.75
CA ALA A 87 17.29 -0.97 12.09
C ALA A 87 15.78 -0.73 12.05
N GLY A 88 15.09 -1.41 11.15
CA GLY A 88 13.65 -1.27 10.99
C GLY A 88 12.83 -1.75 12.19
N VAL A 89 11.59 -1.31 12.28
CA VAL A 89 10.63 -1.67 13.35
C VAL A 89 10.43 -3.18 13.44
N THR A 90 10.57 -3.89 12.33
CA THR A 90 10.44 -5.34 12.22
C THR A 90 11.78 -6.09 12.13
N GLY A 91 12.90 -5.38 12.22
CA GLY A 91 14.22 -5.99 12.36
C GLY A 91 14.79 -6.69 11.13
N GLY A 92 14.50 -6.24 9.91
CA GLY A 92 14.89 -7.02 8.73
C GLY A 92 15.31 -6.24 7.47
N GLY A 93 15.74 -4.98 7.60
CA GLY A 93 16.16 -4.21 6.42
C GLY A 93 17.66 -4.31 6.16
N THR A 94 18.07 -4.14 4.90
CA THR A 94 19.48 -4.15 4.48
C THR A 94 20.20 -2.85 4.85
N GLY A 95 19.50 -1.72 4.87
CA GLY A 95 20.03 -0.39 5.20
C GLY A 95 20.05 0.56 4.00
N PHE A 96 20.40 1.83 4.28
CA PHE A 96 20.26 2.92 3.31
C PHE A 96 21.59 3.52 2.84
N GLN A 97 22.74 2.97 3.25
CA GLN A 97 23.99 3.35 2.61
C GLN A 97 23.97 2.93 1.13
N ARG A 98 24.62 3.68 0.27
CA ARG A 98 24.60 3.47 -1.17
C ARG A 98 24.82 2.00 -1.59
N GLU A 99 25.84 1.36 -1.05
CA GLU A 99 26.16 -0.04 -1.34
C GLU A 99 25.06 -0.99 -0.86
N GLN A 100 24.46 -0.70 0.31
CA GLN A 100 23.37 -1.49 0.88
C GLN A 100 22.10 -1.41 0.02
N VAL A 101 21.72 -0.22 -0.45
CA VAL A 101 20.57 -0.04 -1.37
C VAL A 101 20.76 -0.83 -2.65
N HIS A 102 21.97 -0.79 -3.24
CA HIS A 102 22.30 -1.55 -4.44
C HIS A 102 22.30 -3.07 -4.21
N GLU A 103 22.80 -3.53 -3.06
CA GLU A 103 22.78 -4.95 -2.68
C GLU A 103 21.34 -5.43 -2.45
N ALA A 104 20.53 -4.69 -1.68
CA ALA A 104 19.13 -4.97 -1.42
C ALA A 104 18.33 -5.12 -2.74
N CYS A 105 18.53 -4.21 -3.69
CA CYS A 105 17.87 -4.27 -5.00
C CYS A 105 18.22 -5.55 -5.75
N ARG A 106 19.52 -5.92 -5.82
CA ARG A 106 19.95 -7.16 -6.49
C ARG A 106 19.41 -8.41 -5.81
N ASP A 107 19.31 -8.37 -4.47
CA ASP A 107 18.77 -9.46 -3.67
C ASP A 107 17.26 -9.63 -3.89
N SER A 108 16.51 -8.52 -3.95
CA SER A 108 15.09 -8.52 -4.30
C SER A 108 14.87 -9.06 -5.72
N LEU A 109 15.66 -8.60 -6.71
CA LEU A 109 15.62 -9.12 -8.08
C LEU A 109 15.82 -10.64 -8.12
N ARG A 110 16.79 -11.15 -7.35
CA ARG A 110 17.10 -12.58 -7.27
C ARG A 110 15.96 -13.38 -6.64
N ARG A 111 15.37 -12.87 -5.53
CA ARG A 111 14.23 -13.52 -4.85
C ARG A 111 12.97 -13.53 -5.70
N LEU A 112 12.69 -12.41 -6.38
CA LEU A 112 11.53 -12.25 -7.27
C LEU A 112 11.70 -12.97 -8.62
N GLY A 113 12.95 -13.39 -8.98
CA GLY A 113 13.23 -14.00 -10.27
C GLY A 113 13.05 -13.02 -11.45
N ARG A 114 13.39 -11.75 -11.26
CA ARG A 114 13.24 -10.68 -12.25
C ARG A 114 14.59 -10.05 -12.61
N GLU A 115 14.69 -9.50 -13.79
CA GLU A 115 15.85 -8.71 -14.24
C GLU A 115 15.69 -7.22 -13.93
N GLN A 116 14.45 -6.76 -13.76
CA GLN A 116 14.10 -5.37 -13.46
C GLN A 116 12.91 -5.32 -12.48
N ILE A 117 12.96 -4.39 -11.52
CA ILE A 117 11.86 -4.04 -10.63
C ILE A 117 11.10 -2.87 -11.26
N ASP A 118 9.77 -2.93 -11.30
CA ASP A 118 8.95 -1.87 -11.87
C ASP A 118 8.85 -0.65 -10.95
N LEU A 119 8.64 -0.88 -9.65
CA LEU A 119 8.51 0.16 -8.63
C LEU A 119 9.38 -0.20 -7.42
N TYR A 120 10.35 0.67 -7.06
CA TYR A 120 11.22 0.42 -5.92
C TYR A 120 11.14 1.58 -4.93
N PHE A 121 10.87 1.27 -3.66
CA PHE A 121 10.62 2.27 -2.64
C PHE A 121 11.67 2.28 -1.54
N LEU A 122 11.94 3.46 -0.97
CA LEU A 122 12.41 3.59 0.40
C LEU A 122 11.21 3.31 1.33
N HIS A 123 11.30 2.27 2.17
CA HIS A 123 10.12 1.76 2.89
C HIS A 123 9.64 2.69 4.01
N TRP A 124 10.56 3.30 4.76
CA TRP A 124 10.34 4.33 5.77
C TRP A 124 11.62 5.14 6.01
N PRO A 125 11.54 6.31 6.66
CA PRO A 125 12.71 7.14 6.92
C PRO A 125 13.80 6.43 7.73
N ASP A 126 15.06 6.62 7.33
CA ASP A 126 16.21 6.13 8.07
C ASP A 126 16.40 6.92 9.38
N ARG A 127 16.76 6.21 10.44
CA ARG A 127 17.11 6.76 11.75
C ARG A 127 18.56 6.46 12.16
N THR A 128 19.33 5.87 11.26
CA THR A 128 20.75 5.50 11.53
C THR A 128 21.70 6.66 11.23
N GLY A 129 21.21 7.71 10.57
CA GLY A 129 21.96 8.93 10.28
C GLY A 129 22.58 8.99 8.90
N VAL A 130 22.20 8.10 7.99
CA VAL A 130 22.54 8.23 6.56
C VAL A 130 21.78 9.44 5.99
N PRO A 131 22.45 10.40 5.32
CA PRO A 131 21.77 11.52 4.69
C PRO A 131 20.75 11.03 3.62
N LEU A 132 19.54 11.56 3.66
CA LEU A 132 18.49 11.15 2.74
C LEU A 132 18.89 11.38 1.27
N GLU A 133 19.61 12.44 0.99
CA GLU A 133 20.10 12.79 -0.35
C GLU A 133 21.09 11.76 -0.90
N GLU A 134 21.91 11.14 -0.04
CA GLU A 134 22.81 10.06 -0.42
C GLU A 134 22.01 8.80 -0.80
N THR A 135 21.05 8.42 0.05
CA THR A 135 20.16 7.29 -0.19
C THR A 135 19.33 7.51 -1.47
N TRP A 136 18.80 8.72 -1.68
CA TRP A 136 18.02 9.05 -2.87
C TRP A 136 18.89 9.02 -4.14
N GLY A 137 20.15 9.46 -4.05
CA GLY A 137 21.13 9.33 -5.13
C GLY A 137 21.36 7.86 -5.52
N ALA A 138 21.46 6.96 -4.54
CA ALA A 138 21.58 5.53 -4.80
C ALA A 138 20.34 4.94 -5.50
N MET A 139 19.14 5.36 -5.11
CA MET A 139 17.90 4.99 -5.80
C MET A 139 17.89 5.47 -7.26
N ALA A 140 18.35 6.70 -7.51
CA ALA A 140 18.46 7.25 -8.86
C ALA A 140 19.40 6.43 -9.75
N GLU A 141 20.55 6.00 -9.22
CA GLU A 141 21.50 5.14 -9.93
C GLU A 141 20.91 3.78 -10.35
N LEU A 142 19.99 3.22 -9.56
CA LEU A 142 19.29 1.99 -9.93
C LEU A 142 18.43 2.17 -11.17
N VAL A 143 17.80 3.35 -11.33
CA VAL A 143 17.07 3.69 -12.56
C VAL A 143 18.03 3.89 -13.73
N ASP A 144 19.13 4.63 -13.54
CA ASP A 144 20.11 4.91 -14.57
C ASP A 144 20.79 3.64 -15.10
N THR A 145 20.93 2.62 -14.25
CA THR A 145 21.48 1.30 -14.63
C THR A 145 20.43 0.33 -15.18
N GLY A 146 19.15 0.72 -15.19
CA GLY A 146 18.05 -0.09 -15.73
C GLY A 146 17.60 -1.24 -14.82
N LEU A 147 18.07 -1.31 -13.58
CA LEU A 147 17.62 -2.32 -12.60
C LEU A 147 16.22 -2.02 -12.05
N VAL A 148 15.82 -0.74 -12.10
CA VAL A 148 14.51 -0.25 -11.60
C VAL A 148 13.91 0.68 -12.65
N ARG A 149 12.57 0.65 -12.83
CA ARG A 149 11.87 1.55 -13.77
C ARG A 149 11.43 2.84 -13.10
N ALA A 150 10.87 2.76 -11.90
CA ALA A 150 10.38 3.92 -11.14
C ALA A 150 10.77 3.81 -9.67
N ILE A 151 11.10 4.95 -9.07
CA ILE A 151 11.51 5.03 -7.66
C ILE A 151 10.55 5.86 -6.84
N GLY A 152 10.40 5.49 -5.58
CA GLY A 152 9.45 6.13 -4.69
C GLY A 152 9.86 6.13 -3.22
N MET A 153 9.02 6.77 -2.42
CA MET A 153 9.18 6.92 -0.98
C MET A 153 7.91 6.50 -0.27
N SER A 154 8.04 5.80 0.85
CA SER A 154 6.90 5.38 1.66
C SER A 154 7.05 5.89 3.09
N ASN A 155 5.97 6.47 3.66
CA ASN A 155 5.95 7.00 5.03
C ASN A 155 6.89 8.21 5.27
N TYR A 156 7.12 9.03 4.25
CA TYR A 156 7.96 10.24 4.34
C TYR A 156 7.11 11.50 4.45
N GLU A 157 7.59 12.48 5.19
CA GLU A 157 7.01 13.81 5.26
C GLU A 157 7.14 14.54 3.91
N ILE A 158 6.15 15.38 3.58
CA ILE A 158 6.11 16.12 2.30
C ILE A 158 7.39 16.95 2.04
N ALA A 159 7.98 17.53 3.08
CA ALA A 159 9.22 18.30 2.96
C ALA A 159 10.42 17.46 2.51
N ASP A 160 10.50 16.20 2.93
CA ASP A 160 11.54 15.25 2.51
C ASP A 160 11.31 14.80 1.07
N ILE A 161 10.04 14.57 0.69
CA ILE A 161 9.64 14.23 -0.67
C ILE A 161 10.01 15.35 -1.64
N GLU A 162 9.67 16.60 -1.32
CA GLU A 162 10.00 17.79 -2.15
C GLU A 162 11.51 17.93 -2.32
N ARG A 163 12.28 17.78 -1.25
CA ARG A 163 13.74 17.89 -1.25
C ARG A 163 14.40 16.82 -2.14
N CYS A 164 13.90 15.59 -2.11
CA CYS A 164 14.36 14.53 -3.01
C CYS A 164 13.91 14.78 -4.45
N HIS A 165 12.68 15.24 -4.66
CA HIS A 165 12.11 15.53 -5.97
C HIS A 165 12.86 16.63 -6.73
N GLU A 166 13.43 17.62 -6.02
CA GLU A 166 14.28 18.66 -6.60
C GLU A 166 15.61 18.11 -7.17
N GLN A 167 16.14 17.02 -6.61
CA GLN A 167 17.38 16.40 -7.09
C GLN A 167 17.11 15.42 -8.25
N ARG A 168 16.13 14.58 -8.09
CA ARG A 168 15.65 13.59 -9.05
C ARG A 168 14.18 13.35 -8.79
N ASN A 169 13.36 13.29 -9.82
CA ASN A 169 11.93 13.03 -9.69
C ASN A 169 11.64 11.86 -8.77
N VAL A 170 10.80 12.10 -7.76
CA VAL A 170 10.07 11.05 -7.06
C VAL A 170 8.91 10.67 -7.97
N ASP A 171 8.86 9.45 -8.45
CA ASP A 171 7.83 8.98 -9.37
C ASP A 171 6.54 8.63 -8.63
N VAL A 172 6.67 8.09 -7.40
CA VAL A 172 5.54 7.61 -6.62
C VAL A 172 5.80 7.75 -5.12
N VAL A 173 4.74 8.07 -4.38
CA VAL A 173 4.71 8.02 -2.91
C VAL A 173 3.73 6.95 -2.49
N GLN A 174 4.03 6.25 -1.40
CA GLN A 174 3.16 5.23 -0.82
C GLN A 174 2.92 5.50 0.66
N ASP A 175 1.66 5.75 1.04
CA ASP A 175 1.26 6.07 2.42
C ASP A 175 0.13 5.17 2.92
N GLY A 176 0.13 4.93 4.25
CA GLY A 176 -0.90 4.14 4.93
C GLY A 176 -2.08 5.00 5.35
N LEU A 177 -3.17 4.93 4.60
CA LEU A 177 -4.37 5.74 4.82
C LEU A 177 -5.64 4.96 4.55
N SER A 178 -6.68 5.36 5.26
CA SER A 178 -8.05 4.89 5.04
C SER A 178 -9.02 6.06 5.06
N LEU A 179 -10.27 5.81 4.76
CA LEU A 179 -11.35 6.78 4.91
C LEU A 179 -11.42 7.37 6.34
N ILE A 180 -10.99 6.60 7.36
CA ILE A 180 -11.04 6.99 8.77
C ILE A 180 -9.99 8.05 9.14
N ASP A 181 -8.82 8.02 8.52
CA ASP A 181 -7.64 8.83 8.89
C ASP A 181 -7.07 9.70 7.75
N TYR A 182 -7.79 9.79 6.63
CA TYR A 182 -7.33 10.50 5.43
C TYR A 182 -7.13 12.01 5.63
N LEU A 183 -7.92 12.66 6.50
CA LEU A 183 -7.90 14.13 6.63
C LEU A 183 -6.53 14.69 7.01
N ASP A 184 -5.76 13.97 7.82
CA ASP A 184 -4.43 14.39 8.26
C ASP A 184 -3.42 14.44 7.10
N ALA A 185 -3.60 13.60 6.07
CA ALA A 185 -2.71 13.50 4.91
C ALA A 185 -3.23 14.18 3.65
N ARG A 186 -4.49 14.68 3.64
CA ARG A 186 -5.15 15.27 2.45
C ARG A 186 -4.28 16.33 1.78
N ALA A 187 -3.66 17.22 2.55
CA ALA A 187 -2.83 18.30 2.01
C ALA A 187 -1.55 17.76 1.35
N SER A 188 -0.89 16.79 1.95
CA SER A 188 0.34 16.17 1.41
C SER A 188 0.04 15.41 0.13
N ILE A 189 -1.05 14.65 0.08
CA ILE A 189 -1.49 13.92 -1.12
C ILE A 189 -1.80 14.89 -2.27
N ALA A 190 -2.57 15.93 -1.99
CA ALA A 190 -2.88 16.96 -2.98
C ALA A 190 -1.59 17.66 -3.50
N ARG A 191 -0.62 17.88 -2.62
CA ARG A 191 0.68 18.45 -2.98
C ARG A 191 1.49 17.51 -3.87
N CYS A 192 1.53 16.22 -3.58
CA CYS A 192 2.15 15.21 -4.45
C CYS A 192 1.52 15.24 -5.85
N GLY A 193 0.19 15.29 -5.94
CA GLY A 193 -0.52 15.41 -7.22
C GLY A 193 -0.14 16.68 -8.01
N GLN A 194 0.03 17.84 -7.33
CA GLN A 194 0.49 19.09 -7.96
C GLN A 194 1.93 19.00 -8.50
N LEU A 195 2.78 18.20 -7.85
CA LEU A 195 4.14 17.92 -8.29
C LEU A 195 4.22 16.88 -9.40
N GLY A 196 3.10 16.28 -9.80
CA GLY A 196 3.06 15.19 -10.77
C GLY A 196 3.58 13.87 -10.22
N ILE A 197 3.61 13.69 -8.91
CA ILE A 197 4.00 12.47 -8.22
C ILE A 197 2.77 11.57 -8.09
N GLY A 198 2.88 10.29 -8.47
CA GLY A 198 1.82 9.30 -8.23
C GLY A 198 1.69 9.00 -6.73
N VAL A 199 0.46 8.72 -6.25
CA VAL A 199 0.24 8.34 -4.86
C VAL A 199 -0.49 7.01 -4.79
N THR A 200 0.10 6.04 -4.12
CA THR A 200 -0.51 4.75 -3.81
C THR A 200 -0.80 4.64 -2.31
N ILE A 201 -1.96 4.11 -1.97
CA ILE A 201 -2.43 4.04 -0.58
C ILE A 201 -2.43 2.58 -0.13
N PHE A 202 -1.67 2.24 0.92
CA PHE A 202 -1.80 0.95 1.60
C PHE A 202 -2.74 1.07 2.82
N GLU A 203 -3.22 -0.07 3.36
CA GLU A 203 -4.20 -0.16 4.45
C GLU A 203 -5.53 0.59 4.18
N PRO A 204 -6.08 0.54 2.96
CA PRO A 204 -7.30 1.29 2.62
C PRO A 204 -8.51 0.86 3.45
N LEU A 205 -8.44 -0.31 4.10
CA LEU A 205 -9.51 -0.91 4.92
C LEU A 205 -9.27 -0.79 6.42
N ALA A 206 -8.35 0.08 6.85
CA ALA A 206 -8.06 0.39 8.26
C ALA A 206 -7.84 -0.89 9.11
N GLY A 207 -6.91 -1.75 8.70
CA GLY A 207 -6.61 -3.00 9.41
C GLY A 207 -7.79 -3.97 9.52
N GLY A 208 -8.76 -3.85 8.62
CA GLY A 208 -9.96 -4.71 8.57
C GLY A 208 -11.24 -4.11 9.12
N VAL A 209 -11.22 -2.91 9.74
CA VAL A 209 -12.42 -2.23 10.26
C VAL A 209 -13.44 -1.97 9.15
N LEU A 210 -12.97 -1.54 7.97
CA LEU A 210 -13.82 -1.22 6.83
C LEU A 210 -14.15 -2.44 5.96
N THR A 211 -14.12 -3.65 6.52
CA THR A 211 -14.49 -4.90 5.80
C THR A 211 -15.87 -5.42 6.17
N GLY A 212 -16.56 -4.77 7.12
CA GLY A 212 -17.84 -5.27 7.64
C GLY A 212 -17.71 -6.39 8.68
N LYS A 213 -16.49 -6.77 9.09
CA LYS A 213 -16.22 -7.70 10.21
C LYS A 213 -16.67 -7.08 11.54
N THR A 214 -16.90 -7.95 12.53
CA THR A 214 -17.18 -7.49 13.89
C THR A 214 -15.93 -6.90 14.54
N GLN A 215 -16.14 -6.05 15.56
CA GLN A 215 -15.04 -5.51 16.36
C GLN A 215 -14.21 -6.63 17.00
N GLU A 216 -14.86 -7.70 17.49
CA GLU A 216 -14.20 -8.83 18.12
C GLU A 216 -13.24 -9.54 17.13
N ASP A 217 -13.70 -9.80 15.90
CA ASP A 217 -12.88 -10.44 14.86
C ASP A 217 -11.65 -9.61 14.48
N VAL A 218 -11.81 -8.30 14.36
CA VAL A 218 -10.72 -7.38 14.02
C VAL A 218 -9.71 -7.28 15.17
N LEU A 219 -10.18 -7.11 16.40
CA LEU A 219 -9.31 -7.02 17.58
C LEU A 219 -8.55 -8.33 17.84
N ALA A 220 -9.13 -9.48 17.52
CA ALA A 220 -8.42 -10.77 17.60
C ALA A 220 -7.18 -10.77 16.68
N VAL A 221 -7.28 -10.23 15.46
CA VAL A 221 -6.13 -10.07 14.55
C VAL A 221 -5.14 -9.04 15.10
N TRP A 222 -5.60 -7.86 15.53
CA TRP A 222 -4.72 -6.80 16.01
C TRP A 222 -3.93 -7.17 17.26
N SER A 223 -4.47 -8.06 18.10
CA SER A 223 -3.78 -8.51 19.31
C SER A 223 -2.43 -9.17 19.05
N ALA A 224 -2.25 -9.77 17.88
CA ALA A 224 -0.98 -10.36 17.45
C ALA A 224 0.04 -9.29 16.99
N TRP A 225 -0.39 -8.05 16.70
CA TRP A 225 0.41 -6.99 16.09
C TRP A 225 0.48 -5.71 16.95
N VAL A 226 0.15 -5.80 18.26
CA VAL A 226 0.06 -4.63 19.16
C VAL A 226 1.35 -3.81 19.27
N GLU A 227 2.49 -4.40 18.99
CA GLU A 227 3.77 -3.69 19.04
C GLU A 227 4.06 -2.85 17.77
N GLU A 228 3.38 -3.13 16.67
CA GLU A 228 3.55 -2.37 15.44
C GLU A 228 2.95 -0.96 15.55
N PRO A 229 3.65 0.10 15.11
CA PRO A 229 3.21 1.49 15.26
C PRO A 229 1.83 1.78 14.69
N PHE A 230 1.49 1.15 13.55
CA PHE A 230 0.18 1.28 12.92
C PHE A 230 -0.94 0.78 13.84
N TYR A 231 -0.83 -0.45 14.36
CA TYR A 231 -1.83 -1.03 15.25
C TYR A 231 -1.89 -0.33 16.62
N LYS A 232 -0.74 0.12 17.17
CA LYS A 232 -0.72 0.98 18.38
C LYS A 232 -1.55 2.25 18.18
N ARG A 233 -1.46 2.87 17.02
CA ARG A 233 -2.26 4.06 16.68
C ARG A 233 -3.75 3.73 16.62
N LEU A 234 -4.13 2.62 16.00
CA LEU A 234 -5.52 2.17 15.91
C LEU A 234 -6.12 1.75 17.26
N LEU A 235 -5.31 1.15 18.12
CA LEU A 235 -5.69 0.70 19.47
C LEU A 235 -5.68 1.82 20.53
N ALA A 236 -5.35 3.06 20.15
CA ALA A 236 -5.39 4.18 21.09
C ALA A 236 -6.80 4.36 21.69
N PRO A 237 -6.92 4.76 22.98
CA PRO A 237 -8.20 4.88 23.65
C PRO A 237 -9.23 5.69 22.85
N GLY A 238 -10.44 5.14 22.70
CA GLY A 238 -11.54 5.76 21.96
C GLY A 238 -11.43 5.69 20.43
N LYS A 239 -10.29 5.25 19.88
CA LYS A 239 -10.15 5.13 18.40
C LYS A 239 -10.85 3.91 17.84
N VAL A 240 -10.83 2.79 18.55
CA VAL A 240 -11.49 1.55 18.13
C VAL A 240 -12.98 1.79 17.93
N GLU A 241 -13.65 2.26 19.00
CA GLU A 241 -15.09 2.51 18.99
C GLU A 241 -15.48 3.50 17.89
N ARG A 242 -14.68 4.55 17.70
CA ARG A 242 -14.89 5.56 16.68
C ARG A 242 -14.76 4.96 15.27
N SER A 243 -13.73 4.17 15.02
CA SER A 243 -13.49 3.55 13.74
C SER A 243 -14.65 2.64 13.34
N PHE A 244 -15.18 1.86 14.29
CA PHE A 244 -16.35 1.03 14.05
C PHE A 244 -17.65 1.85 13.89
N ALA A 245 -17.80 2.96 14.62
CA ALA A 245 -18.94 3.86 14.42
C ALA A 245 -18.96 4.46 12.99
N VAL A 246 -17.77 4.79 12.42
CA VAL A 246 -17.67 5.22 11.02
C VAL A 246 -18.04 4.07 10.07
N ALA A 247 -17.52 2.86 10.30
CA ALA A 247 -17.86 1.70 9.47
C ALA A 247 -19.38 1.41 9.48
N ASP A 248 -20.02 1.50 10.65
CA ASP A 248 -21.47 1.32 10.77
C ASP A 248 -22.26 2.44 10.09
N ALA A 249 -21.77 3.67 10.09
CA ALA A 249 -22.39 4.79 9.39
C ALA A 249 -22.28 4.66 7.85
N ILE A 250 -21.23 4.01 7.33
CA ILE A 250 -21.06 3.72 5.91
C ILE A 250 -22.00 2.59 5.44
N ARG A 251 -22.39 1.66 6.30
CA ARG A 251 -23.19 0.49 5.94
C ARG A 251 -24.48 0.83 5.15
N PRO A 252 -25.36 1.76 5.59
CA PRO A 252 -26.56 2.11 4.84
C PRO A 252 -26.22 2.79 3.48
N ILE A 253 -25.07 3.45 3.37
CA ILE A 253 -24.59 4.01 2.10
C ILE A 253 -24.22 2.87 1.15
N ALA A 254 -23.46 1.91 1.62
CA ALA A 254 -23.06 0.73 0.86
C ALA A 254 -24.26 -0.07 0.36
N GLU A 255 -25.26 -0.28 1.22
CA GLU A 255 -26.53 -0.95 0.84
C GLU A 255 -27.26 -0.21 -0.29
N ARG A 256 -27.34 1.13 -0.26
CA ARG A 256 -27.96 1.92 -1.33
C ARG A 256 -27.23 1.82 -2.67
N LEU A 257 -25.91 1.58 -2.62
CA LEU A 257 -25.05 1.44 -3.81
C LEU A 257 -24.95 -0.01 -4.30
N ASP A 258 -25.62 -0.96 -3.65
CA ASP A 258 -25.42 -2.41 -3.88
C ASP A 258 -23.94 -2.80 -3.85
N ALA A 259 -23.21 -2.24 -2.87
CA ALA A 259 -21.78 -2.41 -2.68
C ALA A 259 -21.47 -2.86 -1.24
N THR A 260 -20.25 -3.34 -1.00
CA THR A 260 -19.77 -3.62 0.35
C THR A 260 -19.15 -2.36 0.98
N ILE A 261 -19.02 -2.34 2.32
CA ILE A 261 -18.32 -1.27 3.04
C ILE A 261 -16.87 -1.13 2.51
N ALA A 262 -16.22 -2.25 2.23
CA ALA A 262 -14.85 -2.28 1.68
C ALA A 262 -14.78 -1.61 0.30
N GLN A 263 -15.75 -1.91 -0.57
CA GLN A 263 -15.82 -1.29 -1.90
C GLN A 263 -16.07 0.22 -1.81
N VAL A 264 -16.96 0.67 -0.94
CA VAL A 264 -17.22 2.11 -0.73
C VAL A 264 -15.95 2.81 -0.19
N ALA A 265 -15.25 2.21 0.78
CA ALA A 265 -14.05 2.78 1.37
C ALA A 265 -12.91 2.91 0.34
N ILE A 266 -12.65 1.88 -0.46
CA ILE A 266 -11.65 1.91 -1.52
C ILE A 266 -12.06 2.91 -2.61
N ALA A 267 -13.30 2.88 -3.09
CA ALA A 267 -13.82 3.78 -4.11
C ALA A 267 -13.67 5.25 -3.69
N TRP A 268 -13.98 5.55 -2.43
CA TRP A 268 -13.84 6.89 -1.89
C TRP A 268 -12.36 7.36 -1.91
N LEU A 269 -11.41 6.52 -1.49
CA LEU A 269 -9.98 6.84 -1.60
C LEU A 269 -9.57 7.11 -3.05
N LEU A 270 -10.01 6.25 -3.97
CA LEU A 270 -9.74 6.40 -5.39
C LEU A 270 -10.36 7.69 -5.99
N HIS A 271 -11.39 8.24 -5.38
CA HIS A 271 -12.01 9.50 -5.78
C HIS A 271 -11.22 10.73 -5.32
N GLN A 272 -10.35 10.59 -4.30
CA GLN A 272 -9.64 11.72 -3.74
C GLN A 272 -8.60 12.30 -4.70
N PRO A 273 -8.51 13.66 -4.80
CA PRO A 273 -7.52 14.33 -5.65
C PRO A 273 -6.09 13.94 -5.29
N GLY A 274 -5.31 13.51 -6.28
CA GLY A 274 -3.92 13.09 -6.10
C GLY A 274 -3.73 11.59 -5.89
N VAL A 275 -4.76 10.85 -5.48
CA VAL A 275 -4.67 9.38 -5.32
C VAL A 275 -4.66 8.68 -6.67
N THR A 276 -3.60 7.91 -6.92
CA THR A 276 -3.42 7.11 -8.15
C THR A 276 -4.05 5.74 -7.99
N ALA A 277 -3.74 5.03 -6.90
CA ALA A 277 -4.22 3.67 -6.66
C ALA A 277 -4.31 3.34 -5.17
N ALA A 278 -5.12 2.33 -4.82
CA ALA A 278 -5.19 1.73 -3.49
C ALA A 278 -4.67 0.29 -3.54
N ILE A 279 -3.89 -0.12 -2.52
CA ILE A 279 -3.32 -1.45 -2.37
C ILE A 279 -4.19 -2.22 -1.38
N ALA A 280 -4.87 -3.25 -1.85
CA ALA A 280 -5.70 -4.11 -1.01
C ALA A 280 -5.17 -5.55 -1.03
N GLY A 281 -4.78 -6.04 0.14
CA GLY A 281 -4.33 -7.42 0.31
C GLY A 281 -5.49 -8.40 0.51
N SER A 282 -5.25 -9.65 0.18
CA SER A 282 -6.16 -10.75 0.48
C SER A 282 -5.48 -12.11 0.38
N ARG A 283 -5.99 -13.07 1.15
CA ARG A 283 -5.65 -14.51 1.04
C ARG A 283 -6.66 -15.29 0.21
N ASP A 284 -7.73 -14.64 -0.26
CA ASP A 284 -8.86 -15.25 -0.98
C ASP A 284 -9.12 -14.49 -2.28
N GLY A 285 -9.09 -15.21 -3.40
CA GLY A 285 -9.36 -14.64 -4.72
C GLY A 285 -10.77 -14.03 -4.88
N ARG A 286 -11.74 -14.41 -4.03
CA ARG A 286 -13.05 -13.77 -3.98
C ARG A 286 -12.94 -12.33 -3.47
N HIS A 287 -12.21 -12.10 -2.38
CA HIS A 287 -12.00 -10.76 -1.85
C HIS A 287 -11.14 -9.89 -2.79
N VAL A 288 -10.20 -10.51 -3.54
CA VAL A 288 -9.48 -9.79 -4.60
C VAL A 288 -10.43 -9.24 -5.65
N ARG A 289 -11.38 -10.06 -6.12
CA ARG A 289 -12.41 -9.61 -7.08
C ARG A 289 -13.29 -8.51 -6.50
N GLU A 290 -13.74 -8.67 -5.26
CA GLU A 290 -14.54 -7.67 -4.55
C GLU A 290 -13.78 -6.32 -4.44
N ASN A 291 -12.50 -6.35 -4.03
CA ASN A 291 -11.67 -5.15 -3.93
C ASN A 291 -11.46 -4.49 -5.31
N ALA A 292 -11.28 -5.29 -6.37
CA ALA A 292 -11.11 -4.78 -7.73
C ALA A 292 -12.36 -4.06 -8.24
N GLU A 293 -13.55 -4.55 -7.89
CA GLU A 293 -14.83 -3.95 -8.27
C GLU A 293 -15.06 -2.57 -7.64
N ALA A 294 -14.36 -2.25 -6.53
CA ALA A 294 -14.39 -0.93 -5.92
C ALA A 294 -14.05 0.20 -6.91
N ALA A 295 -13.21 -0.07 -7.90
CA ALA A 295 -12.86 0.91 -8.93
C ALA A 295 -14.04 1.28 -9.84
N ASN A 296 -15.14 0.54 -9.81
CA ASN A 296 -16.34 0.74 -10.62
C ASN A 296 -17.54 1.29 -9.81
N VAL A 297 -17.38 1.47 -8.48
CA VAL A 297 -18.45 2.00 -7.63
C VAL A 297 -18.62 3.49 -7.91
N ASP A 298 -19.82 3.88 -8.32
CA ASP A 298 -20.19 5.28 -8.54
C ASP A 298 -20.62 5.92 -7.21
N LEU A 299 -19.86 6.89 -6.76
CA LEU A 299 -20.10 7.62 -5.52
C LEU A 299 -20.83 8.96 -5.70
N GLU A 300 -21.13 9.39 -6.93
CA GLU A 300 -21.64 10.75 -7.22
C GLU A 300 -22.84 11.12 -6.33
N ALA A 301 -23.79 10.20 -6.16
CA ALA A 301 -25.00 10.44 -5.37
C ALA A 301 -24.82 10.48 -3.85
N VAL A 302 -23.67 10.01 -3.33
CA VAL A 302 -23.41 9.85 -1.88
C VAL A 302 -22.13 10.54 -1.42
N LEU A 303 -21.41 11.21 -2.30
CA LEU A 303 -20.09 11.77 -2.01
C LEU A 303 -20.15 12.80 -0.89
N ASP A 304 -21.09 13.73 -0.92
CA ASP A 304 -21.26 14.76 0.13
C ASP A 304 -21.58 14.13 1.50
N GLU A 305 -22.36 13.05 1.54
CA GLU A 305 -22.68 12.32 2.75
C GLU A 305 -21.42 11.63 3.33
N LEU A 306 -20.59 11.02 2.47
CA LEU A 306 -19.31 10.42 2.87
C LEU A 306 -18.33 11.48 3.38
N GLU A 307 -18.18 12.62 2.70
CA GLU A 307 -17.34 13.72 3.15
C GLU A 307 -17.77 14.24 4.52
N GLN A 308 -19.07 14.39 4.77
CA GLN A 308 -19.59 14.81 6.09
C GLN A 308 -19.24 13.78 7.18
N LEU A 309 -19.35 12.48 6.91
CA LEU A 309 -18.97 11.42 7.87
C LEU A 309 -17.48 11.50 8.24
N ILE A 310 -16.62 11.82 7.28
CA ILE A 310 -15.17 11.93 7.49
C ILE A 310 -14.84 13.19 8.27
N GLU A 311 -15.48 14.32 7.96
CA GLU A 311 -15.31 15.59 8.69
C GLU A 311 -15.77 15.50 10.14
N LEU A 312 -16.82 14.76 10.42
CA LEU A 312 -17.29 14.47 11.78
C LEU A 312 -16.32 13.54 12.55
N GLY A 313 -15.49 12.77 11.85
CA GLY A 313 -14.50 11.89 12.46
C GLY A 313 -13.56 12.58 13.46
N PRO A 314 -13.02 13.80 13.21
CA PRO A 314 -12.27 14.58 14.19
C PRO A 314 -13.12 15.05 15.39
N ALA A 315 -14.42 15.32 15.21
CA ALA A 315 -15.32 15.70 16.32
C ALA A 315 -15.51 14.57 17.35
N PHE A 316 -15.36 13.32 16.93
CA PHE A 316 -15.25 12.18 17.84
C PHE A 316 -13.89 12.12 18.56
N ALA A 317 -12.89 12.94 18.17
CA ALA A 317 -11.55 12.96 18.78
C ALA A 317 -11.46 13.81 20.05
N THR A 318 -12.45 14.63 20.35
CA THR A 318 -12.47 15.59 21.46
C THR A 318 -13.40 15.19 22.60
N GLY A 319 -13.93 13.98 22.62
CA GLY A 319 -14.75 13.44 23.70
C GLY A 319 -13.98 12.56 24.66
#